data_e5c8b0f6601d0466cbd0a4c514ba5fc0
#
_entry.id   e5c8b0f6601d0466cbd0a4c514ba5fc0
#
_cell.length_a   1.000
_cell.length_b   1.000
_cell.length_c   1.000
_cell.angle_alpha   90.00
_cell.angle_beta   90.00
_cell.angle_gamma   90.00
#
_symmetry.space_group_name_H-M   'P 1'
#
loop_
_entity.id
_entity.type
_entity.pdbx_description
1 polymer ?
#
loop_
_entity_poly.entity_id
_entity_poly.type
_entity_poly.pdbx_seq_one_letter_code
_entity_poly.pdbx_strand_id
1 'polypeptide(L)'
;ARIGELVAIPMLMRCVAPNLWGWLGDYTGKRLLIVRLGALCTLLGFSLIFISKSYAWLALVMALHAFFWHAVLPQFEVITFAHLREQPERYSQVRLWGSIGFILTVVILGRLFEWLSLDIYPVALVVIMGGLVLCSLWVPNAQPSNQGRKPHEGGFFKQLRSPGVIAFYVTVALMQLSHGPYYTFITLHLESLGYSRGVIG
;
A
#
# COMPACT_ATOMS: atom_id res chain seq x y z
N ALA A 1 -24.57 2.88 5.03
CA ALA A 1 -24.37 1.73 4.11
C ALA A 1 -23.41 2.07 2.96
N ARG A 2 -23.69 3.07 2.14
CA ARG A 2 -22.89 3.40 0.93
C ARG A 2 -21.42 3.73 1.19
N ILE A 3 -21.08 4.39 2.30
CA ILE A 3 -19.69 4.70 2.65
C ILE A 3 -18.93 3.41 2.97
N GLY A 4 -19.54 2.48 3.72
CA GLY A 4 -18.91 1.20 4.03
C GLY A 4 -18.66 0.34 2.79
N GLU A 5 -19.54 0.37 1.80
CA GLU A 5 -19.35 -0.31 0.51
C GLU A 5 -18.16 0.27 -0.26
N LEU A 6 -18.03 1.61 -0.33
CA LEU A 6 -16.88 2.25 -0.96
C LEU A 6 -15.56 1.89 -0.27
N VAL A 7 -15.53 1.82 1.06
CA VAL A 7 -14.32 1.44 1.83
C VAL A 7 -14.00 -0.05 1.65
N ALA A 8 -14.99 -0.91 1.43
CA ALA A 8 -14.77 -2.33 1.19
C ALA A 8 -14.04 -2.62 -0.14
N ILE A 9 -14.22 -1.76 -1.16
CA ILE A 9 -13.59 -1.95 -2.49
C ILE A 9 -12.05 -2.00 -2.41
N PRO A 10 -11.35 -1.04 -1.79
CA PRO A 10 -9.90 -1.13 -1.60
C PRO A 10 -9.45 -2.37 -0.82
N MET A 11 -10.25 -2.81 0.17
CA MET A 11 -9.95 -4.00 0.96
C MET A 11 -10.01 -5.27 0.11
N LEU A 12 -11.01 -5.39 -0.77
CA LEU A 12 -11.10 -6.49 -1.73
C LEU A 12 -9.91 -6.46 -2.71
N MET A 13 -9.56 -5.29 -3.24
CA MET A 13 -8.40 -5.15 -4.13
C MET A 13 -7.10 -5.54 -3.43
N ARG A 14 -6.96 -5.26 -2.13
CA ARG A 14 -5.80 -5.68 -1.32
C ARG A 14 -5.64 -7.20 -1.24
N CYS A 15 -6.71 -7.95 -1.33
CA CYS A 15 -6.65 -9.42 -1.34
C CYS A 15 -6.19 -10.00 -2.69
N VAL A 16 -6.56 -9.35 -3.79
CA VAL A 16 -6.38 -9.90 -5.15
C VAL A 16 -5.17 -9.28 -5.87
N ALA A 17 -5.07 -7.96 -5.86
CA ALA A 17 -4.09 -7.24 -6.67
C ALA A 17 -2.62 -7.59 -6.36
N PRO A 18 -2.16 -7.73 -5.10
CA PRO A 18 -0.77 -8.07 -4.82
C PRO A 18 -0.33 -9.41 -5.42
N ASN A 19 -1.25 -10.38 -5.43
CA ASN A 19 -0.97 -11.71 -5.98
C ASN A 19 -0.80 -11.67 -7.50
N LEU A 20 -1.68 -10.93 -8.19
CA LEU A 20 -1.60 -10.75 -9.64
C LEU A 20 -0.33 -9.99 -10.04
N TRP A 21 -0.04 -8.89 -9.36
CA TRP A 21 1.16 -8.09 -9.62
C TRP A 21 2.45 -8.82 -9.23
N GLY A 22 2.42 -9.63 -8.17
CA GLY A 22 3.51 -10.50 -7.77
C GLY A 22 3.82 -11.53 -8.85
N TRP A 23 2.79 -12.24 -9.32
CA TRP A 23 2.91 -13.19 -10.42
C TRP A 23 3.45 -12.55 -11.70
N LEU A 24 2.91 -11.37 -12.08
CA LEU A 24 3.37 -10.64 -13.26
C LEU A 24 4.84 -10.20 -13.11
N GLY A 25 5.25 -9.77 -11.91
CA GLY A 25 6.63 -9.43 -11.60
C GLY A 25 7.57 -10.62 -11.69
N ASP A 26 7.13 -11.79 -11.23
CA ASP A 26 7.88 -13.04 -11.31
C ASP A 26 8.01 -13.54 -12.76
N TYR A 27 6.92 -13.45 -13.51
CA TYR A 27 6.86 -13.90 -14.90
C TYR A 27 7.69 -13.04 -15.85
N THR A 28 7.57 -11.70 -15.70
CA THR A 28 8.24 -10.77 -16.62
C THR A 28 9.67 -10.43 -16.21
N GLY A 29 10.01 -10.57 -14.92
CA GLY A 29 11.27 -10.09 -14.33
C GLY A 29 11.42 -8.57 -14.31
N LYS A 30 10.46 -7.81 -14.86
CA LYS A 30 10.51 -6.35 -15.02
C LYS A 30 9.84 -5.58 -13.87
N ARG A 31 10.24 -5.90 -12.63
CA ARG A 31 9.60 -5.38 -11.41
C ARG A 31 9.59 -3.86 -11.35
N LEU A 32 10.68 -3.19 -11.71
CA LEU A 32 10.77 -1.74 -11.70
C LEU A 32 9.81 -1.08 -12.70
N LEU A 33 9.61 -1.71 -13.87
CA LEU A 33 8.60 -1.24 -14.83
C LEU A 33 7.18 -1.34 -14.25
N ILE A 34 6.87 -2.45 -13.54
CA ILE A 34 5.58 -2.63 -12.86
C ILE A 34 5.38 -1.55 -11.80
N VAL A 35 6.41 -1.21 -11.00
CA VAL A 35 6.34 -0.12 -10.03
C VAL A 35 6.03 1.22 -10.70
N ARG A 36 6.75 1.57 -11.76
CA ARG A 36 6.57 2.83 -12.49
C ARG A 36 5.18 2.93 -13.12
N LEU A 37 4.74 1.87 -13.81
CA LEU A 37 3.41 1.82 -14.41
C LEU A 37 2.32 1.79 -13.32
N GLY A 38 2.50 1.01 -12.26
CA GLY A 38 1.59 0.97 -11.12
C GLY A 38 1.42 2.34 -10.47
N ALA A 39 2.52 3.04 -10.19
CA ALA A 39 2.49 4.39 -9.62
C ALA A 39 1.80 5.40 -10.55
N LEU A 40 2.12 5.37 -11.85
CA LEU A 40 1.50 6.25 -12.85
C LEU A 40 -0.01 5.97 -12.99
N CYS A 41 -0.39 4.70 -13.13
CA CYS A 41 -1.81 4.32 -13.22
C CYS A 41 -2.58 4.63 -11.94
N THR A 42 -1.94 4.51 -10.76
CA THR A 42 -2.52 4.93 -9.49
C THR A 42 -2.81 6.43 -9.47
N LEU A 43 -1.85 7.26 -9.88
CA LEU A 43 -1.99 8.70 -9.98
C LEU A 43 -3.13 9.08 -10.96
N LEU A 44 -3.10 8.53 -12.16
CA LEU A 44 -4.12 8.81 -13.19
C LEU A 44 -5.50 8.31 -12.75
N GLY A 45 -5.58 7.08 -12.23
CA GLY A 45 -6.81 6.48 -11.73
C GLY A 45 -7.44 7.29 -10.60
N PHE A 46 -6.63 7.76 -9.64
CA PHE A 46 -7.15 8.62 -8.57
C PHE A 46 -7.55 10.01 -9.07
N SER A 47 -6.83 10.58 -10.03
CA SER A 47 -7.17 11.90 -10.60
C SER A 47 -8.54 11.95 -11.27
N LEU A 48 -9.12 10.80 -11.65
CA LEU A 48 -10.48 10.71 -12.16
C LEU A 48 -11.55 11.10 -11.12
N ILE A 49 -11.20 11.23 -9.84
CA ILE A 49 -12.10 11.66 -8.77
C ILE A 49 -12.68 13.07 -9.03
N PHE A 50 -11.94 13.90 -9.75
CA PHE A 50 -12.38 15.26 -10.08
C PHE A 50 -13.44 15.35 -11.17
N ILE A 51 -13.71 14.26 -11.92
CA ILE A 51 -14.64 14.27 -13.06
C ILE A 51 -16.10 14.18 -12.58
N SER A 52 -16.39 13.31 -11.60
CA SER A 52 -17.76 13.11 -11.13
C SER A 52 -17.80 12.69 -9.66
N LYS A 53 -18.85 13.14 -8.96
CA LYS A 53 -19.12 12.76 -7.57
C LYS A 53 -20.17 11.65 -7.47
N SER A 54 -20.58 11.02 -8.58
CA SER A 54 -21.56 9.94 -8.55
C SER A 54 -21.00 8.72 -7.82
N TYR A 55 -21.85 7.98 -7.11
CA TYR A 55 -21.46 6.80 -6.35
C TYR A 55 -20.73 5.75 -7.20
N ALA A 56 -21.30 5.43 -8.37
CA ALA A 56 -20.71 4.44 -9.27
C ALA A 56 -19.33 4.88 -9.79
N TRP A 57 -19.16 6.19 -10.05
CA TRP A 57 -17.89 6.75 -10.48
C TRP A 57 -16.85 6.67 -9.37
N LEU A 58 -17.21 7.06 -8.14
CA LEU A 58 -16.31 6.95 -6.99
C LEU A 58 -15.91 5.50 -6.71
N ALA A 59 -16.85 4.56 -6.81
CA ALA A 59 -16.54 3.13 -6.68
C ALA A 59 -15.53 2.65 -7.72
N LEU A 60 -15.69 3.06 -8.99
CA LEU A 60 -14.74 2.75 -10.06
C LEU A 60 -13.36 3.34 -9.79
N VAL A 61 -13.29 4.62 -9.42
CA VAL A 61 -12.04 5.31 -9.09
C VAL A 61 -11.32 4.63 -7.95
N MET A 62 -12.03 4.28 -6.86
CA MET A 62 -11.45 3.57 -5.71
C MET A 62 -10.95 2.17 -6.10
N ALA A 63 -11.66 1.46 -6.95
CA ALA A 63 -11.24 0.15 -7.44
C ALA A 63 -9.96 0.25 -8.27
N LEU A 64 -9.93 1.14 -9.26
CA LEU A 64 -8.76 1.37 -10.12
C LEU A 64 -7.55 1.82 -9.31
N HIS A 65 -7.74 2.84 -8.45
CA HIS A 65 -6.69 3.33 -7.58
C HIS A 65 -6.10 2.21 -6.71
N ALA A 66 -6.95 1.48 -6.00
CA ALA A 66 -6.50 0.42 -5.09
C ALA A 66 -5.81 -0.73 -5.85
N PHE A 67 -6.32 -1.12 -7.01
CA PHE A 67 -5.74 -2.18 -7.83
C PHE A 67 -4.28 -1.86 -8.22
N PHE A 68 -4.03 -0.66 -8.71
CA PHE A 68 -2.67 -0.24 -9.11
C PHE A 68 -1.79 0.12 -7.92
N TRP A 69 -2.36 0.73 -6.86
CA TRP A 69 -1.64 1.03 -5.63
C TRP A 69 -0.99 -0.20 -5.01
N HIS A 70 -1.73 -1.31 -4.96
CA HIS A 70 -1.23 -2.57 -4.41
C HIS A 70 -0.20 -3.30 -5.29
N ALA A 71 0.11 -2.78 -6.49
CA ALA A 71 1.26 -3.22 -7.26
C ALA A 71 2.58 -2.69 -6.70
N VAL A 72 2.57 -1.46 -6.17
CA VAL A 72 3.78 -0.67 -5.92
C VAL A 72 4.59 -1.21 -4.75
N LEU A 73 3.99 -1.30 -3.56
CA LEU A 73 4.71 -1.61 -2.33
C LEU A 73 5.37 -3.00 -2.33
N PRO A 74 4.69 -4.10 -2.69
CA PRO A 74 5.30 -5.42 -2.71
C PRO A 74 6.47 -5.53 -3.69
N GLN A 75 6.38 -4.87 -4.84
CA GLN A 75 7.46 -4.87 -5.82
C GLN A 75 8.65 -4.04 -5.35
N PHE A 76 8.43 -2.91 -4.67
CA PHE A 76 9.50 -2.14 -4.04
C PHE A 76 10.24 -2.94 -2.96
N GLU A 77 9.54 -3.71 -2.15
CA GLU A 77 10.16 -4.58 -1.14
C GLU A 77 11.10 -5.60 -1.81
N VAL A 78 10.65 -6.26 -2.87
CA VAL A 78 11.49 -7.22 -3.60
C VAL A 78 12.70 -6.53 -4.24
N ILE A 79 12.53 -5.34 -4.83
CA ILE A 79 13.63 -4.54 -5.41
C ILE A 79 14.63 -4.15 -4.31
N THR A 80 14.12 -3.73 -3.14
CA THR A 80 14.98 -3.36 -2.00
C THR A 80 15.82 -4.55 -1.54
N PHE A 81 15.23 -5.71 -1.35
CA PHE A 81 15.98 -6.93 -1.00
C PHE A 81 17.00 -7.32 -2.07
N ALA A 82 16.66 -7.15 -3.35
CA ALA A 82 17.58 -7.42 -4.44
C ALA A 82 18.79 -6.46 -4.45
N HIS A 83 18.64 -5.22 -3.97
CA HIS A 83 19.76 -4.29 -3.81
C HIS A 83 20.58 -4.55 -2.56
N LEU A 84 19.95 -4.95 -1.45
CA LEU A 84 20.64 -5.23 -0.19
C LEU A 84 21.46 -6.53 -0.24
N ARG A 85 21.09 -7.47 -1.11
CA ARG A 85 21.79 -8.76 -1.34
C ARG A 85 22.30 -9.44 -0.07
N GLU A 86 23.55 -9.21 0.30
CA GLU A 86 24.25 -9.85 1.41
C GLU A 86 24.08 -9.14 2.76
N GLN A 87 23.35 -8.03 2.79
CA GLN A 87 23.11 -7.20 3.98
C GLN A 87 21.61 -7.03 4.29
N PRO A 88 20.85 -8.12 4.45
CA PRO A 88 19.41 -8.06 4.68
C PRO A 88 19.06 -7.33 5.99
N GLU A 89 19.97 -7.29 6.97
CA GLU A 89 19.82 -6.55 8.21
C GLU A 89 19.65 -5.04 8.00
N ARG A 90 20.15 -4.49 6.90
CA ARG A 90 19.97 -3.08 6.55
C ARG A 90 18.55 -2.74 6.05
N TYR A 91 17.73 -3.75 5.80
CA TYR A 91 16.34 -3.54 5.40
C TYR A 91 15.56 -2.71 6.44
N SER A 92 15.79 -2.94 7.73
CA SER A 92 15.15 -2.16 8.80
C SER A 92 15.47 -0.67 8.72
N GLN A 93 16.72 -0.32 8.35
CA GLN A 93 17.16 1.06 8.18
C GLN A 93 16.47 1.73 6.99
N VAL A 94 16.33 1.01 5.86
CA VAL A 94 15.59 1.51 4.69
C VAL A 94 14.12 1.72 5.05
N ARG A 95 13.51 0.77 5.75
CA ARG A 95 12.11 0.84 6.16
C ARG A 95 11.84 1.96 7.17
N LEU A 96 12.80 2.31 8.03
CA LEU A 96 12.70 3.41 8.97
C LEU A 96 12.38 4.74 8.28
N TRP A 97 12.99 5.01 7.12
CA TRP A 97 12.68 6.22 6.34
C TRP A 97 11.22 6.31 5.90
N GLY A 98 10.60 5.15 5.60
CA GLY A 98 9.17 5.09 5.33
C GLY A 98 8.32 5.50 6.54
N SER A 99 8.70 5.06 7.74
CA SER A 99 8.01 5.45 8.98
C SER A 99 8.18 6.95 9.29
N ILE A 100 9.39 7.47 9.11
CA ILE A 100 9.67 8.92 9.27
C ILE A 100 8.84 9.72 8.28
N GLY A 101 8.83 9.33 7.00
CA GLY A 101 8.02 9.98 5.97
C GLY A 101 6.53 9.95 6.28
N PHE A 102 6.02 8.83 6.80
CA PHE A 102 4.63 8.70 7.24
C PHE A 102 4.31 9.70 8.36
N ILE A 103 5.11 9.73 9.44
CA ILE A 103 4.91 10.65 10.57
C ILE A 103 4.92 12.10 10.10
N LEU A 104 5.92 12.48 9.30
CA LEU A 104 6.03 13.84 8.77
C LEU A 104 4.80 14.21 7.93
N THR A 105 4.35 13.31 7.07
CA THR A 105 3.18 13.54 6.21
C THR A 105 1.91 13.72 7.04
N VAL A 106 1.69 12.87 8.04
CA VAL A 106 0.50 12.96 8.92
C VAL A 106 0.51 14.27 9.70
N VAL A 107 1.64 14.66 10.31
CA VAL A 107 1.75 15.90 11.07
C VAL A 107 1.56 17.14 10.18
N ILE A 108 2.21 17.15 9.00
CA ILE A 108 2.10 18.29 8.08
C ILE A 108 0.68 18.42 7.54
N LEU A 109 0.08 17.33 7.06
CA LEU A 109 -1.27 17.36 6.52
C LEU A 109 -2.31 17.60 7.60
N GLY A 110 -2.14 17.06 8.81
CA GLY A 110 -3.02 17.33 9.95
C GLY A 110 -3.10 18.81 10.23
N ARG A 111 -1.95 19.48 10.34
CA ARG A 111 -1.89 20.94 10.50
C ARG A 111 -2.44 21.72 9.31
N LEU A 112 -2.10 21.28 8.10
CA LEU A 112 -2.57 21.93 6.88
C LEU A 112 -4.10 21.92 6.81
N PHE A 113 -4.75 20.83 7.19
CA PHE A 113 -6.22 20.68 7.18
C PHE A 113 -6.92 21.39 8.35
N GLU A 114 -6.20 21.86 9.37
CA GLU A 114 -6.74 22.81 10.35
C GLU A 114 -6.92 24.23 9.76
N TRP A 115 -6.05 24.60 8.82
CA TRP A 115 -6.03 25.94 8.20
C TRP A 115 -6.79 25.99 6.87
N LEU A 116 -6.81 24.88 6.16
CA LEU A 116 -7.45 24.75 4.84
C LEU A 116 -8.66 23.81 4.94
N SER A 117 -9.63 23.99 4.05
CA SER A 117 -10.79 23.11 4.00
C SER A 117 -10.38 21.69 3.58
N LEU A 118 -11.16 20.69 4.01
CA LEU A 118 -10.99 19.28 3.60
C LEU A 118 -11.15 19.06 2.08
N ASP A 119 -11.66 20.04 1.34
CA ASP A 119 -11.79 19.97 -0.12
C ASP A 119 -10.45 19.85 -0.83
N ILE A 120 -9.35 20.24 -0.16
CA ILE A 120 -7.98 20.14 -0.68
C ILE A 120 -7.42 18.71 -0.54
N TYR A 121 -8.04 17.85 0.27
CA TYR A 121 -7.55 16.48 0.53
C TYR A 121 -7.28 15.68 -0.77
N PRO A 122 -8.15 15.63 -1.78
CA PRO A 122 -7.87 14.91 -3.03
C PRO A 122 -6.67 15.49 -3.78
N VAL A 123 -6.50 16.82 -3.76
CA VAL A 123 -5.37 17.50 -4.41
C VAL A 123 -4.05 17.15 -3.70
N ALA A 124 -4.04 17.16 -2.37
CA ALA A 124 -2.86 16.76 -1.59
C ALA A 124 -2.42 15.32 -1.89
N LEU A 125 -3.38 14.40 -2.02
CA LEU A 125 -3.09 13.02 -2.42
C LEU A 125 -2.49 12.94 -3.82
N VAL A 126 -3.04 13.65 -4.80
CA VAL A 126 -2.50 13.70 -6.18
C VAL A 126 -1.07 14.21 -6.19
N VAL A 127 -0.76 15.25 -5.42
CA VAL A 127 0.61 15.79 -5.29
C VAL A 127 1.56 14.75 -4.71
N ILE A 128 1.17 14.06 -3.64
CA ILE A 128 1.99 13.00 -3.02
C ILE A 128 2.22 11.84 -4.00
N MET A 129 1.18 11.42 -4.71
CA MET A 129 1.29 10.36 -5.73
C MET A 129 2.17 10.79 -6.90
N GLY A 130 2.09 12.06 -7.31
CA GLY A 130 3.01 12.65 -8.30
C GLY A 130 4.46 12.58 -7.83
N GLY A 131 4.73 12.92 -6.57
CA GLY A 131 6.03 12.74 -5.93
C GLY A 131 6.50 11.28 -5.96
N LEU A 132 5.61 10.32 -5.67
CA LEU A 132 5.92 8.90 -5.75
C LEU A 132 6.33 8.48 -7.18
N VAL A 133 5.60 8.93 -8.20
CA VAL A 133 5.95 8.68 -9.61
C VAL A 133 7.34 9.23 -9.91
N LEU A 134 7.61 10.48 -9.57
CA LEU A 134 8.92 11.10 -9.79
C LEU A 134 10.05 10.33 -9.08
N CYS A 135 9.88 10.01 -7.81
CA CYS A 135 10.86 9.22 -7.06
C CYS A 135 11.09 7.84 -7.68
N SER A 136 10.03 7.20 -8.20
CA SER A 136 10.16 5.87 -8.85
C SER A 136 11.04 5.89 -10.11
N LEU A 137 11.15 7.05 -10.78
CA LEU A 137 11.99 7.20 -11.97
C LEU A 137 13.48 7.17 -11.61
N TRP A 138 13.85 7.62 -10.41
CA TRP A 138 15.24 7.64 -9.93
C TRP A 138 15.71 6.30 -9.34
N VAL A 139 14.80 5.40 -9.07
CA VAL A 139 15.18 4.07 -8.57
C VAL A 139 15.95 3.30 -9.64
N PRO A 140 17.18 2.82 -9.35
CA PRO A 140 17.96 2.04 -10.29
C PRO A 140 17.36 0.63 -10.49
N ASN A 141 17.62 0.04 -11.65
CA ASN A 141 17.23 -1.35 -11.89
C ASN A 141 18.05 -2.29 -10.99
N ALA A 142 17.36 -3.10 -10.19
CA ALA A 142 18.02 -4.20 -9.52
C ALA A 142 18.33 -5.30 -10.55
N GLN A 143 19.56 -5.76 -10.60
CA GLN A 143 19.88 -6.95 -11.39
C GLN A 143 19.10 -8.13 -10.81
N PRO A 144 18.46 -8.97 -11.65
CA PRO A 144 17.81 -10.18 -11.17
C PRO A 144 18.85 -10.99 -10.39
N SER A 145 18.57 -11.33 -9.14
CA SER A 145 19.42 -12.27 -8.44
C SER A 145 19.19 -13.62 -9.11
N ASN A 146 20.22 -14.10 -9.79
CA ASN A 146 20.31 -15.47 -10.30
C ASN A 146 20.50 -16.50 -9.16
N GLN A 147 20.02 -16.18 -7.97
CA GLN A 147 19.87 -17.22 -6.96
C GLN A 147 18.77 -18.15 -7.46
N GLY A 148 19.23 -19.23 -8.10
CA GLY A 148 18.38 -20.26 -8.66
C GLY A 148 17.30 -20.62 -7.64
N ARG A 149 16.06 -20.33 -7.98
CA ARG A 149 14.92 -20.94 -7.32
C ARG A 149 15.10 -22.43 -7.46
N LYS A 150 15.72 -23.07 -6.45
CA LYS A 150 15.62 -24.52 -6.33
C LYS A 150 14.12 -24.80 -6.28
N PRO A 151 13.58 -25.63 -7.20
CA PRO A 151 12.19 -26.04 -7.08
C PRO A 151 12.04 -26.64 -5.68
N HIS A 152 11.18 -26.07 -4.86
CA HIS A 152 10.90 -26.67 -3.57
C HIS A 152 10.25 -28.04 -3.83
N GLU A 153 10.97 -29.09 -3.49
CA GLU A 153 10.48 -30.49 -3.51
C GLU A 153 9.40 -30.66 -2.43
N GLY A 154 8.22 -30.17 -2.70
CA GLY A 154 7.07 -30.27 -1.80
C GLY A 154 5.97 -29.37 -2.32
N GLY A 155 4.87 -29.97 -2.80
CA GLY A 155 3.78 -29.20 -3.36
C GLY A 155 3.32 -28.10 -2.39
N PHE A 156 3.03 -26.91 -2.91
CA PHE A 156 2.56 -25.74 -2.19
C PHE A 156 1.50 -26.05 -1.12
N PHE A 157 0.54 -26.93 -1.43
CA PHE A 157 -0.50 -27.36 -0.49
C PHE A 157 0.02 -28.17 0.70
N LYS A 158 1.12 -28.92 0.55
CA LYS A 158 1.72 -29.68 1.65
C LYS A 158 2.38 -28.73 2.66
N GLN A 159 3.03 -27.68 2.18
CA GLN A 159 3.62 -26.63 3.03
C GLN A 159 2.55 -25.84 3.79
N LEU A 160 1.43 -25.48 3.14
CA LEU A 160 0.32 -24.77 3.80
C LEU A 160 -0.29 -25.56 4.98
N ARG A 161 -0.20 -26.88 4.96
CA ARG A 161 -0.74 -27.76 6.02
C ARG A 161 0.23 -27.99 7.20
N SER A 162 1.43 -27.43 7.14
CA SER A 162 2.36 -27.58 8.26
C SER A 162 1.86 -26.78 9.48
N PRO A 163 1.92 -27.32 10.71
CA PRO A 163 1.41 -26.66 11.91
C PRO A 163 2.02 -25.27 12.13
N GLY A 164 3.31 -25.09 11.82
CA GLY A 164 3.99 -23.80 11.93
C GLY A 164 3.44 -22.76 10.96
N VAL A 165 3.13 -23.14 9.71
CA VAL A 165 2.54 -22.24 8.71
C VAL A 165 1.10 -21.89 9.08
N ILE A 166 0.31 -22.85 9.57
CA ILE A 166 -1.05 -22.59 10.07
C ILE A 166 -1.00 -21.62 11.25
N ALA A 167 -0.14 -21.86 12.24
CA ALA A 167 0.03 -20.97 13.38
C ALA A 167 0.40 -19.56 12.95
N PHE A 168 1.33 -19.41 11.99
CA PHE A 168 1.71 -18.13 11.41
C PHE A 168 0.51 -17.41 10.79
N TYR A 169 -0.27 -18.08 9.93
CA TYR A 169 -1.45 -17.46 9.30
C TYR A 169 -2.53 -17.09 10.31
N VAL A 170 -2.78 -17.93 11.33
CA VAL A 170 -3.74 -17.61 12.41
C VAL A 170 -3.27 -16.39 13.18
N THR A 171 -1.99 -16.31 13.54
CA THR A 171 -1.44 -15.16 14.26
C THR A 171 -1.58 -13.87 13.44
N VAL A 172 -1.23 -13.91 12.14
CA VAL A 172 -1.37 -12.75 11.25
C VAL A 172 -2.84 -12.35 11.08
N ALA A 173 -3.76 -13.34 10.97
CA ALA A 173 -5.18 -13.06 10.87
C ALA A 173 -5.72 -12.40 12.15
N LEU A 174 -5.37 -12.89 13.33
CA LEU A 174 -5.77 -12.30 14.61
C LEU A 174 -5.20 -10.89 14.77
N MET A 175 -3.94 -10.68 14.39
CA MET A 175 -3.32 -9.35 14.38
C MET A 175 -4.11 -8.39 13.47
N GLN A 176 -4.47 -8.79 12.25
CA GLN A 176 -5.25 -7.94 11.34
C GLN A 176 -6.67 -7.69 11.87
N LEU A 177 -7.31 -8.67 12.49
CA LEU A 177 -8.62 -8.49 13.12
C LEU A 177 -8.57 -7.46 14.25
N SER A 178 -7.49 -7.42 15.04
CA SER A 178 -7.34 -6.42 16.10
C SER A 178 -7.11 -5.01 15.57
N HIS A 179 -6.39 -4.88 14.42
CA HIS A 179 -6.11 -3.60 13.79
C HIS A 179 -7.34 -2.96 13.12
N GLY A 180 -8.27 -3.78 12.61
CA GLY A 180 -9.44 -3.29 11.90
C GLY A 180 -10.28 -2.29 12.71
N PRO A 181 -10.80 -2.68 13.90
CA PRO A 181 -11.54 -1.77 14.76
C PRO A 181 -10.70 -0.57 15.23
N TYR A 182 -9.43 -0.78 15.55
CA TYR A 182 -8.54 0.29 15.98
C TYR A 182 -8.44 1.39 14.92
N TYR A 183 -8.01 1.07 13.70
CA TYR A 183 -7.85 2.08 12.65
C TYR A 183 -9.17 2.71 12.17
N THR A 184 -10.28 1.98 12.28
CA THR A 184 -11.56 2.49 11.81
C THR A 184 -12.24 3.41 12.83
N PHE A 185 -12.14 3.09 14.12
CA PHE A 185 -12.95 3.73 15.14
C PHE A 185 -12.18 4.65 16.10
N ILE A 186 -10.84 4.54 16.18
CA ILE A 186 -10.06 5.34 17.13
C ILE A 186 -10.23 6.84 16.91
N THR A 187 -10.19 7.30 15.64
CA THR A 187 -10.38 8.69 15.29
C THR A 187 -11.76 9.20 15.72
N LEU A 188 -12.81 8.44 15.43
CA LEU A 188 -14.19 8.78 15.84
C LEU A 188 -14.33 8.82 17.35
N HIS A 189 -13.70 7.90 18.05
CA HIS A 189 -13.70 7.86 19.50
C HIS A 189 -13.01 9.07 20.10
N LEU A 190 -11.82 9.43 19.60
CA LEU A 190 -11.10 10.61 20.08
C LEU A 190 -11.81 11.92 19.73
N GLU A 191 -12.42 12.04 18.56
CA GLU A 191 -13.28 13.19 18.21
C GLU A 191 -14.48 13.29 19.18
N SER A 192 -15.10 12.17 19.56
CA SER A 192 -16.21 12.15 20.54
C SER A 192 -15.80 12.59 21.94
N LEU A 193 -14.52 12.44 22.29
CA LEU A 193 -13.91 12.93 23.53
C LEU A 193 -13.47 14.41 23.45
N GLY A 194 -13.65 15.08 22.30
CA GLY A 194 -13.35 16.49 22.11
C GLY A 194 -11.88 16.80 21.73
N TYR A 195 -11.10 15.79 21.36
CA TYR A 195 -9.74 16.04 20.87
C TYR A 195 -9.75 16.69 19.48
N SER A 196 -8.86 17.65 19.26
CA SER A 196 -8.71 18.30 17.96
C SER A 196 -8.04 17.36 16.94
N ARG A 197 -8.31 17.57 15.66
CA ARG A 197 -7.76 16.76 14.56
C ARG A 197 -6.23 16.78 14.51
N GLY A 198 -5.61 17.89 14.90
CA GLY A 198 -4.16 18.01 14.97
C GLY A 198 -3.53 17.21 16.12
N VAL A 199 -4.31 16.84 17.14
CA VAL A 199 -3.87 15.97 18.24
C VAL A 199 -4.11 14.50 17.89
N ILE A 200 -5.12 14.22 17.08
CA ILE A 200 -5.49 12.86 16.66
C ILE A 200 -4.54 12.32 15.56
N GLY A 201 -4.08 13.16 14.66
CA GLY A 201 -3.10 12.83 13.60
C GLY A 201 -1.69 12.84 14.11
#